data_f6b84b287401326f55175ef9ae7fa4ed
#
_entry.id   f6b84b287401326f55175ef9ae7fa4ed
#
_cell.length_a   1.000
_cell.length_b   1.000
_cell.length_c   1.000
_cell.angle_alpha   90.00
_cell.angle_beta   90.00
_cell.angle_gamma   90.00
#
_symmetry.space_group_name_H-M   'P 1'
#
loop_
_entity.id
_entity.type
_entity.pdbx_description
1 polymer ?
#
loop_
_entity_poly.entity_id
_entity_poly.type
_entity_poly.pdbx_seq_one_letter_code
_entity_poly.pdbx_strand_id
1 'polypeptide(L)'
;MKRSKIIVLLLSVVLCLPGCGKKTDNAEMQQFLKQEGMQLQASGDYTGAIAKYEEALKLADMKVAAEEIDIAYYKASAQYRSGDLAGAIDTYSAILAVKENENSYLGRGLLYVAAKDAQKAEADLNKVLKETKNPLIQGIIYNAVNETQKAKECFEKAKKAEEADAIFYLANIYEKQGDHNYAMILLEEYIESGKANAEGYLSVGRHYFDAGAYEDALTLIRQGISLGESGVLKSLMQEEIACYEKLADFTSAREKAEAYLEKYPDDTLIQREYEFLKSR
;
A
#
# COMPACT_ATOMS: atom_id res chain seq x y z
N MET A 1 21.27 41.51 4.50
CA MET A 1 22.41 40.95 5.23
C MET A 1 21.91 40.05 6.35
N LYS A 2 22.55 38.91 6.55
CA LYS A 2 22.35 37.83 7.53
C LYS A 2 21.37 36.75 7.12
N ARG A 3 21.94 35.74 6.48
CA ARG A 3 21.42 34.38 6.31
C ARG A 3 21.37 33.71 7.69
N SER A 4 20.20 33.21 8.10
CA SER A 4 20.07 32.37 9.28
C SER A 4 19.95 30.92 8.79
N LYS A 5 21.02 30.16 8.94
CA LYS A 5 21.04 28.71 8.74
C LYS A 5 20.33 28.09 9.94
N ILE A 6 19.19 27.46 9.72
CA ILE A 6 18.58 26.57 10.71
C ILE A 6 19.28 25.23 10.60
N ILE A 7 20.20 25.00 11.51
CA ILE A 7 20.80 23.68 11.76
C ILE A 7 19.77 22.89 12.56
N VAL A 8 19.19 21.87 11.96
CA VAL A 8 18.41 20.85 12.70
C VAL A 8 19.42 20.00 13.45
N LEU A 9 19.55 20.27 14.73
CA LEU A 9 20.35 19.48 15.67
C LEU A 9 19.55 18.24 16.05
N LEU A 10 19.90 17.10 15.47
CA LEU A 10 19.50 15.79 15.97
C LEU A 10 20.17 15.58 17.34
N LEU A 11 19.42 15.82 18.41
CA LEU A 11 19.83 15.44 19.77
C LEU A 11 19.61 13.93 19.93
N SER A 12 20.67 13.16 19.72
CA SER A 12 20.79 11.81 20.25
C SER A 12 21.06 11.90 21.75
N VAL A 13 20.01 11.85 22.55
CA VAL A 13 20.17 11.67 24.00
C VAL A 13 20.31 10.17 24.26
N VAL A 14 21.54 9.71 24.27
CA VAL A 14 21.89 8.42 24.87
C VAL A 14 21.96 8.63 26.39
N LEU A 15 20.87 8.34 27.08
CA LEU A 15 20.85 8.22 28.54
C LEU A 15 21.21 6.78 28.91
N CYS A 16 22.51 6.56 29.15
CA CYS A 16 22.99 5.37 29.84
C CYS A 16 22.58 5.41 31.31
N LEU A 17 21.58 4.61 31.71
CA LEU A 17 21.34 4.25 33.10
C LEU A 17 21.73 2.78 33.31
N PRO A 18 22.55 2.44 34.29
CA PRO A 18 22.99 1.07 34.51
C PRO A 18 21.97 0.31 35.37
N GLY A 19 21.51 -0.84 34.87
CA GLY A 19 21.00 -1.90 35.75
C GLY A 19 19.51 -2.16 35.75
N CYS A 20 18.88 -2.46 34.57
CA CYS A 20 17.67 -3.31 34.41
C CYS A 20 17.29 -3.44 32.93
N GLY A 21 18.22 -3.23 32.00
CA GLY A 21 17.99 -2.64 30.67
C GLY A 21 17.82 -3.60 29.52
N LYS A 22 18.23 -4.87 29.53
CA LYS A 22 18.29 -5.63 28.25
C LYS A 22 16.93 -5.92 27.60
N LYS A 23 15.86 -6.07 28.36
CA LYS A 23 14.52 -6.35 27.79
C LYS A 23 13.81 -5.10 27.28
N THR A 24 13.92 -3.99 28.00
CA THR A 24 13.37 -2.70 27.58
C THR A 24 14.11 -2.14 26.39
N ASP A 25 15.44 -2.24 26.36
CA ASP A 25 16.28 -1.76 25.26
C ASP A 25 15.97 -2.51 23.94
N ASN A 26 15.74 -3.84 23.99
CA ASN A 26 15.42 -4.62 22.79
C ASN A 26 14.03 -4.27 22.26
N ALA A 27 13.02 -4.07 23.11
CA ALA A 27 11.66 -3.72 22.66
C ALA A 27 11.62 -2.31 22.03
N GLU A 28 12.31 -1.35 22.62
CA GLU A 28 12.41 0.01 22.06
C GLU A 28 13.16 -0.01 20.70
N MET A 29 14.24 -0.76 20.61
CA MET A 29 14.99 -0.92 19.36
C MET A 29 14.17 -1.65 18.28
N GLN A 30 13.38 -2.66 18.68
CA GLN A 30 12.49 -3.37 17.78
C GLN A 30 11.42 -2.44 17.17
N GLN A 31 10.79 -1.59 18.02
CA GLN A 31 9.85 -0.58 17.57
C GLN A 31 10.49 0.47 16.66
N PHE A 32 11.70 0.91 16.99
CA PHE A 32 12.45 1.84 16.15
C PHE A 32 12.73 1.26 14.76
N LEU A 33 13.24 0.03 14.71
CA LEU A 33 13.52 -0.66 13.44
C LEU A 33 12.25 -0.92 12.61
N LYS A 34 11.12 -1.25 13.27
CA LYS A 34 9.82 -1.37 12.62
C LYS A 34 9.43 -0.05 11.96
N GLN A 35 9.55 1.07 12.67
CA GLN A 35 9.23 2.40 12.14
C GLN A 35 10.13 2.79 10.98
N GLU A 36 11.44 2.52 11.05
CA GLU A 36 12.36 2.72 9.92
C GLU A 36 11.92 1.87 8.72
N GLY A 37 11.59 0.59 8.94
CA GLY A 37 11.08 -0.29 7.89
C GLY A 37 9.80 0.26 7.25
N MET A 38 8.86 0.77 8.04
CA MET A 38 7.63 1.39 7.53
C MET A 38 7.92 2.65 6.69
N GLN A 39 8.87 3.47 7.10
CA GLN A 39 9.29 4.65 6.32
C GLN A 39 9.94 4.28 4.99
N LEU A 40 10.83 3.27 5.00
CA LEU A 40 11.44 2.74 3.77
C LEU A 40 10.38 2.13 2.85
N GLN A 41 9.44 1.37 3.39
CA GLN A 41 8.32 0.82 2.63
C GLN A 41 7.44 1.94 2.03
N ALA A 42 7.18 3.00 2.79
CA ALA A 42 6.42 4.16 2.31
C ALA A 42 7.16 4.95 1.21
N SER A 43 8.50 4.93 1.19
CA SER A 43 9.30 5.50 0.11
C SER A 43 9.50 4.57 -1.10
N GLY A 44 8.98 3.31 -1.01
CA GLY A 44 9.15 2.30 -2.06
C GLY A 44 10.45 1.50 -1.98
N ASP A 45 11.31 1.75 -1.00
CA ASP A 45 12.47 0.91 -0.71
C ASP A 45 12.07 -0.34 0.05
N TYR A 46 11.47 -1.29 -0.67
CA TYR A 46 11.02 -2.55 -0.09
C TYR A 46 12.18 -3.43 0.38
N THR A 47 13.33 -3.37 -0.29
CA THR A 47 14.53 -4.14 0.09
C THR A 47 15.07 -3.65 1.43
N GLY A 48 15.23 -2.34 1.59
CA GLY A 48 15.61 -1.72 2.85
C GLY A 48 14.59 -1.99 3.96
N ALA A 49 13.29 -1.92 3.64
CA ALA A 49 12.23 -2.22 4.59
C ALA A 49 12.30 -3.66 5.11
N ILE A 50 12.46 -4.65 4.21
CA ILE A 50 12.61 -6.07 4.57
C ILE A 50 13.82 -6.25 5.51
N ALA A 51 14.97 -5.64 5.19
CA ALA A 51 16.15 -5.73 6.04
C ALA A 51 15.89 -5.19 7.45
N LYS A 52 15.19 -4.05 7.59
CA LYS A 52 14.82 -3.47 8.89
C LYS A 52 13.87 -4.35 9.68
N TYR A 53 12.86 -4.93 9.02
CA TYR A 53 11.96 -5.87 9.67
C TYR A 53 12.68 -7.15 10.13
N GLU A 54 13.66 -7.64 9.35
CA GLU A 54 14.49 -8.77 9.76
C GLU A 54 15.41 -8.44 10.95
N GLU A 55 15.99 -7.24 10.98
CA GLU A 55 16.74 -6.77 12.14
C GLU A 55 15.85 -6.70 13.38
N ALA A 56 14.63 -6.15 13.25
CA ALA A 56 13.68 -6.10 14.35
C ALA A 56 13.29 -7.50 14.86
N LEU A 57 13.02 -8.44 13.96
CA LEU A 57 12.67 -9.82 14.32
C LEU A 57 13.81 -10.59 14.99
N LYS A 58 15.09 -10.25 14.69
CA LYS A 58 16.26 -10.85 15.38
C LYS A 58 16.38 -10.43 16.84
N LEU A 59 15.76 -9.32 17.24
CA LEU A 59 15.75 -8.85 18.63
C LEU A 59 14.68 -9.55 19.47
N ALA A 60 13.80 -10.35 18.85
CA ALA A 60 12.76 -11.10 19.55
C ALA A 60 13.37 -12.05 20.58
N ASP A 61 12.84 -12.03 21.79
CA ASP A 61 13.08 -13.06 22.81
C ASP A 61 12.44 -14.40 22.33
N MET A 62 12.83 -15.51 22.97
CA MET A 62 12.38 -16.88 22.61
C MET A 62 10.85 -17.10 22.61
N LYS A 63 10.04 -16.10 22.94
CA LYS A 63 8.57 -16.12 22.86
C LYS A 63 8.12 -15.12 21.81
N VAL A 64 7.55 -15.65 20.72
CA VAL A 64 6.93 -14.79 19.70
C VAL A 64 5.68 -14.15 20.31
N ALA A 65 5.72 -12.83 20.48
CA ALA A 65 4.61 -12.01 20.95
C ALA A 65 3.79 -11.44 19.78
N ALA A 66 2.77 -10.65 20.08
CA ALA A 66 1.93 -10.00 19.08
C ALA A 66 2.73 -9.03 18.19
N GLU A 67 3.79 -8.43 18.75
CA GLU A 67 4.65 -7.47 18.04
C GLU A 67 5.44 -8.12 16.91
N GLU A 68 6.03 -9.29 17.16
CA GLU A 68 6.77 -10.02 16.12
C GLU A 68 5.87 -10.48 14.99
N ILE A 69 4.63 -10.86 15.30
CA ILE A 69 3.62 -11.20 14.30
C ILE A 69 3.27 -9.95 13.46
N ASP A 70 3.12 -8.80 14.09
CA ASP A 70 2.81 -7.56 13.41
C ASP A 70 3.97 -7.12 12.49
N ILE A 71 5.22 -7.17 12.97
CA ILE A 71 6.42 -6.92 12.15
C ILE A 71 6.49 -7.91 10.97
N ALA A 72 6.17 -9.18 11.20
CA ALA A 72 6.15 -10.19 10.15
C ALA A 72 5.08 -9.90 9.07
N TYR A 73 3.92 -9.32 9.42
CA TYR A 73 2.94 -8.84 8.44
C TYR A 73 3.49 -7.72 7.58
N TYR A 74 4.17 -6.73 8.17
CA TYR A 74 4.83 -5.67 7.40
C TYR A 74 5.91 -6.24 6.47
N LYS A 75 6.73 -7.18 6.97
CA LYS A 75 7.73 -7.88 6.16
C LYS A 75 7.10 -8.59 4.98
N ALA A 76 6.04 -9.38 5.19
CA ALA A 76 5.34 -10.10 4.12
C ALA A 76 4.76 -9.14 3.07
N SER A 77 4.20 -8.00 3.52
CA SER A 77 3.72 -6.94 2.63
C SER A 77 4.87 -6.35 1.78
N ALA A 78 6.01 -6.04 2.40
CA ALA A 78 7.17 -5.52 1.68
C ALA A 78 7.74 -6.54 0.67
N GLN A 79 7.82 -7.83 1.05
CA GLN A 79 8.22 -8.92 0.16
C GLN A 79 7.28 -9.05 -1.04
N TYR A 80 5.97 -9.05 -0.83
CA TYR A 80 5.01 -9.07 -1.93
C TYR A 80 5.20 -7.88 -2.88
N ARG A 81 5.34 -6.67 -2.34
CA ARG A 81 5.53 -5.44 -3.13
C ARG A 81 6.88 -5.38 -3.87
N SER A 82 7.91 -6.04 -3.34
CA SER A 82 9.21 -6.19 -4.03
C SER A 82 9.19 -7.27 -5.12
N GLY A 83 8.11 -8.04 -5.22
CA GLY A 83 7.99 -9.19 -6.13
C GLY A 83 8.51 -10.51 -5.53
N ASP A 84 8.97 -10.52 -4.29
CA ASP A 84 9.38 -11.74 -3.57
C ASP A 84 8.16 -12.49 -3.04
N LEU A 85 7.41 -13.08 -3.97
CA LEU A 85 6.21 -13.84 -3.66
C LEU A 85 6.50 -15.06 -2.79
N ALA A 86 7.63 -15.73 -3.01
CA ALA A 86 8.04 -16.90 -2.23
C ALA A 86 8.37 -16.53 -0.78
N GLY A 87 9.16 -15.48 -0.58
CA GLY A 87 9.47 -14.96 0.75
C GLY A 87 8.22 -14.53 1.53
N ALA A 88 7.26 -13.89 0.86
CA ALA A 88 5.99 -13.52 1.49
C ALA A 88 5.19 -14.76 1.95
N ILE A 89 5.11 -15.80 1.13
CA ILE A 89 4.47 -17.08 1.49
C ILE A 89 5.17 -17.73 2.68
N ASP A 90 6.50 -17.75 2.69
CA ASP A 90 7.29 -18.31 3.78
C ASP A 90 7.08 -17.53 5.08
N THR A 91 6.99 -16.19 5.00
CA THR A 91 6.72 -15.34 6.16
C THR A 91 5.34 -15.62 6.75
N TYR A 92 4.26 -15.71 5.95
CA TYR A 92 2.95 -16.11 6.44
C TYR A 92 2.94 -17.54 7.00
N SER A 93 3.70 -18.46 6.40
CA SER A 93 3.82 -19.83 6.89
C SER A 93 4.50 -19.88 8.27
N ALA A 94 5.51 -19.03 8.49
CA ALA A 94 6.14 -18.89 9.79
C ALA A 94 5.17 -18.32 10.85
N ILE A 95 4.36 -17.32 10.50
CA ILE A 95 3.30 -16.80 11.39
C ILE A 95 2.33 -17.92 11.77
N LEU A 96 1.85 -18.69 10.81
CA LEU A 96 0.89 -19.78 11.03
C LEU A 96 1.46 -20.93 11.84
N ALA A 97 2.77 -21.18 11.77
CA ALA A 97 3.45 -22.16 12.61
C ALA A 97 3.48 -21.76 14.09
N VAL A 98 3.41 -20.47 14.38
CA VAL A 98 3.35 -19.93 15.75
C VAL A 98 1.91 -19.81 16.22
N LYS A 99 1.04 -19.25 15.38
CA LYS A 99 -0.36 -18.98 15.72
C LYS A 99 -1.23 -19.04 14.47
N GLU A 100 -2.15 -19.97 14.47
CA GLU A 100 -3.20 -20.01 13.44
C GLU A 100 -4.11 -18.79 13.60
N ASN A 101 -4.39 -18.10 12.49
CA ASN A 101 -5.32 -16.96 12.44
C ASN A 101 -5.84 -16.74 11.02
N GLU A 102 -7.02 -16.12 10.94
CA GLU A 102 -7.74 -15.87 9.69
C GLU A 102 -6.92 -15.02 8.72
N ASN A 103 -6.33 -13.93 9.19
CA ASN A 103 -5.57 -13.01 8.35
C ASN A 103 -4.37 -13.67 7.66
N SER A 104 -3.67 -14.55 8.37
CA SER A 104 -2.52 -15.25 7.80
C SER A 104 -2.92 -16.31 6.78
N TYR A 105 -4.03 -17.03 7.01
CA TYR A 105 -4.58 -17.94 6.00
C TYR A 105 -5.08 -17.18 4.79
N LEU A 106 -5.79 -16.05 4.97
CA LEU A 106 -6.23 -15.20 3.89
C LEU A 106 -5.04 -14.69 3.07
N GLY A 107 -4.06 -14.05 3.73
CA GLY A 107 -2.88 -13.50 3.07
C GLY A 107 -2.10 -14.57 2.29
N ARG A 108 -1.79 -15.72 2.91
CA ARG A 108 -1.07 -16.80 2.23
C ARG A 108 -1.88 -17.41 1.10
N GLY A 109 -3.18 -17.59 1.30
CA GLY A 109 -4.08 -18.11 0.27
C GLY A 109 -4.13 -17.21 -0.97
N LEU A 110 -4.20 -15.90 -0.79
CA LEU A 110 -4.16 -14.92 -1.89
C LEU A 110 -2.79 -14.93 -2.60
N LEU A 111 -1.70 -15.11 -1.86
CA LEU A 111 -0.36 -15.26 -2.45
C LEU A 111 -0.24 -16.56 -3.27
N TYR A 112 -0.85 -17.66 -2.81
CA TYR A 112 -0.91 -18.89 -3.60
C TYR A 112 -1.75 -18.74 -4.87
N VAL A 113 -2.82 -17.93 -4.85
CA VAL A 113 -3.54 -17.56 -6.09
C VAL A 113 -2.60 -16.82 -7.05
N ALA A 114 -1.86 -15.83 -6.57
CA ALA A 114 -0.89 -15.09 -7.37
C ALA A 114 0.24 -16.00 -7.90
N ALA A 115 0.68 -16.98 -7.11
CA ALA A 115 1.66 -18.00 -7.49
C ALA A 115 1.09 -19.09 -8.42
N LYS A 116 -0.21 -19.06 -8.72
CA LYS A 116 -0.94 -20.06 -9.50
C LYS A 116 -0.90 -21.49 -8.88
N ASP A 117 -0.71 -21.58 -7.57
CA ASP A 117 -0.81 -22.83 -6.80
C ASP A 117 -2.24 -23.00 -6.28
N ALA A 118 -3.13 -23.45 -7.17
CA ALA A 118 -4.56 -23.53 -6.90
C ALA A 118 -4.88 -24.44 -5.71
N GLN A 119 -4.14 -25.55 -5.54
CA GLN A 119 -4.40 -26.52 -4.48
C GLN A 119 -4.12 -25.93 -3.10
N LYS A 120 -2.99 -25.23 -2.93
CA LYS A 120 -2.66 -24.58 -1.66
C LYS A 120 -3.54 -23.37 -1.40
N ALA A 121 -3.85 -22.60 -2.44
CA ALA A 121 -4.80 -21.48 -2.34
C ALA A 121 -6.15 -21.95 -1.81
N GLU A 122 -6.73 -23.00 -2.41
CA GLU A 122 -8.01 -23.56 -1.99
C GLU A 122 -7.97 -24.06 -0.54
N ALA A 123 -6.89 -24.71 -0.14
CA ALA A 123 -6.74 -25.23 1.23
C ALA A 123 -6.79 -24.11 2.28
N ASP A 124 -6.08 -23.00 2.05
CA ASP A 124 -6.05 -21.86 2.97
C ASP A 124 -7.34 -21.03 2.91
N LEU A 125 -7.81 -20.69 1.72
CA LEU A 125 -9.00 -19.85 1.54
C LEU A 125 -10.27 -20.54 2.03
N ASN A 126 -10.39 -21.86 1.89
CA ASN A 126 -11.53 -22.61 2.45
C ASN A 126 -11.54 -22.64 3.98
N LYS A 127 -10.39 -22.56 4.66
CA LYS A 127 -10.36 -22.39 6.12
C LYS A 127 -10.99 -21.06 6.50
N VAL A 128 -10.61 -19.97 5.80
CA VAL A 128 -11.19 -18.64 6.03
C VAL A 128 -12.70 -18.64 5.75
N LEU A 129 -13.14 -19.16 4.60
CA LEU A 129 -14.56 -19.19 4.22
C LEU A 129 -15.45 -19.95 5.20
N LYS A 130 -14.92 -20.96 5.90
CA LYS A 130 -15.68 -21.74 6.89
C LYS A 130 -15.94 -20.95 8.17
N GLU A 131 -15.07 -20.04 8.53
CA GLU A 131 -15.08 -19.34 9.82
C GLU A 131 -15.57 -17.91 9.69
N THR A 132 -15.24 -17.22 8.60
CA THR A 132 -15.58 -15.81 8.41
C THR A 132 -17.06 -15.60 8.13
N LYS A 133 -17.63 -14.61 8.81
CA LYS A 133 -18.97 -14.08 8.53
C LYS A 133 -18.91 -12.72 7.85
N ASN A 134 -17.70 -12.19 7.64
CA ASN A 134 -17.51 -10.88 7.01
C ASN A 134 -17.72 -11.00 5.49
N PRO A 135 -18.75 -10.35 4.91
CA PRO A 135 -19.05 -10.44 3.50
C PRO A 135 -17.96 -9.80 2.62
N LEU A 136 -17.21 -8.80 3.13
CA LEU A 136 -16.08 -8.21 2.40
C LEU A 136 -14.98 -9.25 2.19
N ILE A 137 -14.59 -9.98 3.24
CA ILE A 137 -13.57 -11.04 3.16
C ILE A 137 -14.03 -12.15 2.22
N GLN A 138 -15.28 -12.60 2.33
CA GLN A 138 -15.84 -13.59 1.41
C GLN A 138 -15.79 -13.12 -0.04
N GLY A 139 -16.15 -11.87 -0.28
CA GLY A 139 -16.09 -11.25 -1.61
C GLY A 139 -14.68 -11.22 -2.17
N ILE A 140 -13.69 -10.84 -1.37
CA ILE A 140 -12.27 -10.83 -1.75
C ILE A 140 -11.81 -12.24 -2.17
N ILE A 141 -12.17 -13.27 -1.39
CA ILE A 141 -11.82 -14.65 -1.70
C ILE A 141 -12.46 -15.10 -3.02
N TYR A 142 -13.78 -14.92 -3.18
CA TYR A 142 -14.46 -15.31 -4.40
C TYR A 142 -13.95 -14.56 -5.64
N ASN A 143 -13.62 -13.27 -5.49
CA ASN A 143 -13.00 -12.50 -6.57
C ASN A 143 -11.60 -13.04 -6.96
N ALA A 144 -10.80 -13.41 -5.96
CA ALA A 144 -9.47 -13.95 -6.19
C ALA A 144 -9.49 -15.30 -6.93
N VAL A 145 -10.51 -16.13 -6.70
CA VAL A 145 -10.69 -17.42 -7.39
C VAL A 145 -11.60 -17.34 -8.63
N ASN A 146 -11.86 -16.11 -9.12
CA ASN A 146 -12.68 -15.82 -10.31
C ASN A 146 -14.16 -16.26 -10.22
N GLU A 147 -14.69 -16.45 -9.02
CA GLU A 147 -16.12 -16.67 -8.81
C GLU A 147 -16.88 -15.32 -8.76
N THR A 148 -16.86 -14.60 -9.86
CA THR A 148 -17.27 -13.19 -9.97
C THR A 148 -18.70 -12.94 -9.47
N GLN A 149 -19.64 -13.85 -9.75
CA GLN A 149 -21.04 -13.66 -9.32
C GLN A 149 -21.17 -13.72 -7.79
N LYS A 150 -20.50 -14.69 -7.15
CA LYS A 150 -20.49 -14.78 -5.68
C LYS A 150 -19.76 -13.60 -5.05
N ALA A 151 -18.67 -13.16 -5.68
CA ALA A 151 -17.95 -11.96 -5.22
C ALA A 151 -18.86 -10.73 -5.23
N LYS A 152 -19.60 -10.48 -6.32
CA LYS A 152 -20.58 -9.37 -6.41
C LYS A 152 -21.62 -9.45 -5.30
N GLU A 153 -22.24 -10.60 -5.10
CA GLU A 153 -23.26 -10.79 -4.05
C GLU A 153 -22.71 -10.51 -2.65
N CYS A 154 -21.46 -10.90 -2.39
CA CYS A 154 -20.80 -10.63 -1.12
C CYS A 154 -20.44 -9.15 -0.98
N PHE A 155 -19.90 -8.51 -2.00
CA PHE A 155 -19.59 -7.08 -1.95
C PHE A 155 -20.84 -6.21 -1.86
N GLU A 156 -21.96 -6.58 -2.51
CA GLU A 156 -23.24 -5.89 -2.31
C GLU A 156 -23.75 -5.98 -0.85
N LYS A 157 -23.53 -7.12 -0.19
CA LYS A 157 -23.85 -7.25 1.24
C LYS A 157 -22.92 -6.41 2.10
N ALA A 158 -21.62 -6.37 1.77
CA ALA A 158 -20.63 -5.58 2.48
C ALA A 158 -20.89 -4.07 2.29
N LYS A 159 -21.25 -3.63 1.07
CA LYS A 159 -21.67 -2.25 0.79
C LYS A 159 -22.87 -1.83 1.64
N LYS A 160 -23.90 -2.70 1.77
CA LYS A 160 -25.07 -2.45 2.64
C LYS A 160 -24.71 -2.40 4.12
N ALA A 161 -23.60 -2.99 4.52
CA ALA A 161 -23.04 -2.92 5.88
C ALA A 161 -22.05 -1.74 6.05
N GLU A 162 -22.04 -0.78 5.11
CA GLU A 162 -21.19 0.42 5.12
C GLU A 162 -19.68 0.15 5.07
N GLU A 163 -19.29 -1.01 4.53
CA GLU A 163 -17.90 -1.37 4.24
C GLU A 163 -17.49 -0.70 2.92
N ALA A 164 -16.88 0.48 3.01
CA ALA A 164 -16.59 1.32 1.84
C ALA A 164 -15.72 0.61 0.78
N ASP A 165 -14.75 -0.20 1.20
CA ASP A 165 -13.89 -0.94 0.28
C ASP A 165 -14.67 -1.89 -0.65
N ALA A 166 -15.87 -2.35 -0.23
CA ALA A 166 -16.74 -3.17 -1.08
C ALA A 166 -17.16 -2.43 -2.35
N ILE A 167 -17.34 -1.10 -2.28
CA ILE A 167 -17.70 -0.25 -3.42
C ILE A 167 -16.56 -0.27 -4.44
N PHE A 168 -15.32 -0.14 -3.99
CA PHE A 168 -14.14 -0.21 -4.84
C PHE A 168 -13.98 -1.57 -5.54
N TYR A 169 -14.20 -2.67 -4.82
CA TYR A 169 -14.17 -4.00 -5.43
C TYR A 169 -15.29 -4.21 -6.44
N LEU A 170 -16.51 -3.71 -6.18
CA LEU A 170 -17.60 -3.73 -7.15
C LEU A 170 -17.26 -2.94 -8.41
N ALA A 171 -16.74 -1.72 -8.26
CA ALA A 171 -16.30 -0.90 -9.36
C ALA A 171 -15.28 -1.64 -10.25
N ASN A 172 -14.27 -2.26 -9.65
CA ASN A 172 -13.27 -3.04 -10.37
C ASN A 172 -13.87 -4.25 -11.12
N ILE A 173 -14.91 -4.87 -10.58
CA ILE A 173 -15.62 -5.96 -11.28
C ILE A 173 -16.37 -5.43 -12.50
N TYR A 174 -17.11 -4.32 -12.35
CA TYR A 174 -17.87 -3.72 -13.46
C TYR A 174 -16.94 -3.18 -14.55
N GLU A 175 -15.81 -2.57 -14.17
CA GLU A 175 -14.76 -2.14 -15.10
C GLU A 175 -14.26 -3.31 -15.97
N LYS A 176 -13.92 -4.45 -15.33
CA LYS A 176 -13.50 -5.67 -16.04
C LYS A 176 -14.60 -6.27 -16.94
N GLN A 177 -15.87 -6.03 -16.62
CA GLN A 177 -17.02 -6.46 -17.44
C GLN A 177 -17.32 -5.50 -18.59
N GLY A 178 -16.62 -4.36 -18.68
CA GLY A 178 -16.83 -3.33 -19.72
C GLY A 178 -17.97 -2.36 -19.38
N ASP A 179 -18.53 -2.40 -18.19
CA ASP A 179 -19.52 -1.43 -17.72
C ASP A 179 -18.82 -0.25 -17.03
N HIS A 180 -18.06 0.50 -17.82
CA HIS A 180 -17.25 1.64 -17.37
C HIS A 180 -18.10 2.73 -16.72
N ASN A 181 -19.31 2.97 -17.23
CA ASN A 181 -20.19 4.00 -16.68
C ASN A 181 -20.64 3.66 -15.26
N TYR A 182 -21.04 2.43 -15.00
CA TYR A 182 -21.46 2.04 -13.66
C TYR A 182 -20.26 1.91 -12.70
N ALA A 183 -19.11 1.45 -13.21
CA ALA A 183 -17.87 1.45 -12.44
C ALA A 183 -17.51 2.85 -11.95
N MET A 184 -17.65 3.88 -12.81
CA MET A 184 -17.40 5.27 -12.42
C MET A 184 -18.36 5.77 -11.35
N ILE A 185 -19.66 5.51 -11.48
CA ILE A 185 -20.64 5.88 -10.45
C ILE A 185 -20.25 5.29 -9.08
N LEU A 186 -19.80 4.03 -9.05
CA LEU A 186 -19.34 3.39 -7.83
C LEU A 186 -18.05 4.02 -7.29
N LEU A 187 -17.10 4.38 -8.15
CA LEU A 187 -15.86 5.01 -7.74
C LEU A 187 -16.10 6.43 -7.17
N GLU A 188 -17.00 7.19 -7.77
CA GLU A 188 -17.42 8.49 -7.24
C GLU A 188 -18.10 8.33 -5.87
N GLU A 189 -19.02 7.36 -5.73
CA GLU A 189 -19.62 7.00 -4.43
C GLU A 189 -18.55 6.63 -3.38
N TYR A 190 -17.50 5.90 -3.82
CA TYR A 190 -16.38 5.55 -2.94
C TYR A 190 -15.61 6.77 -2.47
N ILE A 191 -15.31 7.72 -3.36
CA ILE A 191 -14.67 9.00 -3.02
C ILE A 191 -15.54 9.81 -2.05
N GLU A 192 -16.84 9.94 -2.33
CA GLU A 192 -17.80 10.68 -1.51
C GLU A 192 -17.95 10.09 -0.10
N SER A 193 -17.70 8.79 0.08
CA SER A 193 -17.71 8.16 1.40
C SER A 193 -16.66 8.73 2.36
N GLY A 194 -15.64 9.43 1.85
CA GLY A 194 -14.50 9.92 2.61
C GLY A 194 -13.56 8.82 3.14
N LYS A 195 -13.78 7.56 2.73
CA LYS A 195 -12.99 6.40 3.15
C LYS A 195 -12.16 5.81 1.99
N ALA A 196 -12.15 6.48 0.84
CA ALA A 196 -11.42 6.01 -0.32
C ALA A 196 -9.92 5.95 -0.06
N ASN A 197 -9.29 4.88 -0.53
CA ASN A 197 -7.84 4.71 -0.51
C ASN A 197 -7.17 5.39 -1.71
N ALA A 198 -5.84 5.41 -1.72
CA ALA A 198 -5.06 6.05 -2.78
C ALA A 198 -5.31 5.43 -4.17
N GLU A 199 -5.63 4.14 -4.26
CA GLU A 199 -6.00 3.49 -5.52
C GLU A 199 -7.33 4.01 -6.07
N GLY A 200 -8.32 4.23 -5.20
CA GLY A 200 -9.60 4.85 -5.57
C GLY A 200 -9.39 6.24 -6.17
N TYR A 201 -8.62 7.08 -5.49
CA TYR A 201 -8.28 8.42 -5.98
C TYR A 201 -7.52 8.38 -7.32
N LEU A 202 -6.57 7.47 -7.47
CA LEU A 202 -5.84 7.29 -8.73
C LEU A 202 -6.78 6.88 -9.88
N SER A 203 -7.69 5.95 -9.62
CA SER A 203 -8.63 5.43 -10.63
C SER A 203 -9.56 6.53 -11.12
N VAL A 204 -10.17 7.29 -10.21
CA VAL A 204 -11.07 8.40 -10.57
C VAL A 204 -10.29 9.55 -11.22
N GLY A 205 -9.13 9.90 -10.66
CA GLY A 205 -8.26 10.94 -11.22
C GLY A 205 -7.86 10.67 -12.67
N ARG A 206 -7.50 9.43 -13.01
CA ARG A 206 -7.21 9.02 -14.39
C ARG A 206 -8.42 9.15 -15.30
N HIS A 207 -9.59 8.75 -14.83
CA HIS A 207 -10.81 8.90 -15.62
C HIS A 207 -11.07 10.36 -15.98
N TYR A 208 -10.98 11.28 -15.01
CA TYR A 208 -11.11 12.72 -15.26
C TYR A 208 -10.00 13.25 -16.19
N PHE A 209 -8.77 12.77 -16.03
CA PHE A 209 -7.66 13.12 -16.91
C PHE A 209 -7.94 12.71 -18.37
N ASP A 210 -8.39 11.48 -18.60
CA ASP A 210 -8.73 10.95 -19.93
C ASP A 210 -9.93 11.69 -20.55
N ALA A 211 -10.86 12.17 -19.72
CA ALA A 211 -11.97 13.03 -20.15
C ALA A 211 -11.56 14.49 -20.42
N GLY A 212 -10.30 14.86 -20.16
CA GLY A 212 -9.80 16.22 -20.34
C GLY A 212 -10.12 17.20 -19.21
N ALA A 213 -10.70 16.72 -18.10
CA ALA A 213 -11.00 17.51 -16.90
C ALA A 213 -9.77 17.54 -15.96
N TYR A 214 -8.71 18.22 -16.39
CA TYR A 214 -7.39 18.15 -15.77
C TYR A 214 -7.33 18.78 -14.37
N GLU A 215 -8.10 19.81 -14.09
CA GLU A 215 -8.21 20.46 -12.76
C GLU A 215 -8.84 19.50 -11.73
N ASP A 216 -9.93 18.82 -12.12
CA ASP A 216 -10.60 17.84 -11.27
C ASP A 216 -9.70 16.62 -11.04
N ALA A 217 -9.05 16.13 -12.10
CA ALA A 217 -8.06 15.05 -12.02
C ALA A 217 -6.95 15.42 -11.03
N LEU A 218 -6.35 16.61 -11.16
CA LEU A 218 -5.27 17.09 -10.29
C LEU A 218 -5.71 17.15 -8.82
N THR A 219 -6.95 17.60 -8.57
CA THR A 219 -7.49 17.66 -7.21
C THR A 219 -7.56 16.27 -6.58
N LEU A 220 -8.10 15.29 -7.28
CA LEU A 220 -8.22 13.91 -6.81
C LEU A 220 -6.85 13.24 -6.64
N ILE A 221 -5.97 13.40 -7.61
CA ILE A 221 -4.59 12.87 -7.56
C ILE A 221 -3.85 13.40 -6.32
N ARG A 222 -3.96 14.68 -6.02
CA ARG A 222 -3.33 15.27 -4.83
C ARG A 222 -3.93 14.78 -3.52
N GLN A 223 -5.24 14.49 -3.49
CA GLN A 223 -5.85 13.82 -2.33
C GLN A 223 -5.26 12.43 -2.14
N GLY A 224 -5.13 11.63 -3.22
CA GLY A 224 -4.47 10.33 -3.16
C GLY A 224 -3.02 10.40 -2.66
N ILE A 225 -2.24 11.39 -3.14
CA ILE A 225 -0.85 11.62 -2.67
C ILE A 225 -0.83 11.93 -1.17
N SER A 226 -1.79 12.70 -0.66
CA SER A 226 -1.84 13.09 0.75
C SER A 226 -2.05 11.92 1.71
N LEU A 227 -2.58 10.80 1.24
CA LEU A 227 -2.73 9.57 2.04
C LEU A 227 -1.40 8.87 2.30
N GLY A 228 -0.35 9.16 1.52
CA GLY A 228 0.99 8.64 1.74
C GLY A 228 1.16 7.14 1.47
N GLU A 229 0.19 6.48 0.86
CA GLU A 229 0.24 5.05 0.56
C GLU A 229 1.29 4.75 -0.52
N SER A 230 2.26 3.89 -0.19
CA SER A 230 3.42 3.61 -1.06
C SER A 230 3.07 2.82 -2.33
N GLY A 231 2.00 2.01 -2.31
CA GLY A 231 1.66 1.09 -3.40
C GLY A 231 1.40 1.76 -4.74
N VAL A 232 0.76 2.92 -4.72
CA VAL A 232 0.39 3.69 -5.91
C VAL A 232 0.97 5.11 -5.91
N LEU A 233 1.74 5.48 -4.89
CA LEU A 233 2.29 6.83 -4.76
C LEU A 233 3.11 7.23 -6.00
N LYS A 234 3.93 6.31 -6.51
CA LYS A 234 4.72 6.54 -7.73
C LYS A 234 3.82 6.94 -8.91
N SER A 235 2.73 6.20 -9.14
CA SER A 235 1.78 6.50 -10.20
C SER A 235 1.04 7.81 -9.97
N LEU A 236 0.61 8.09 -8.73
CA LEU A 236 -0.05 9.36 -8.39
C LEU A 236 0.86 10.57 -8.66
N MET A 237 2.13 10.50 -8.29
CA MET A 237 3.08 11.58 -8.56
C MET A 237 3.33 11.77 -10.06
N GLN A 238 3.35 10.70 -10.85
CA GLN A 238 3.46 10.77 -12.32
C GLN A 238 2.22 11.45 -12.93
N GLU A 239 1.02 11.08 -12.48
CA GLU A 239 -0.23 11.72 -12.92
C GLU A 239 -0.30 13.20 -12.49
N GLU A 240 0.23 13.56 -11.31
CA GLU A 240 0.31 14.97 -10.89
C GLU A 240 1.13 15.81 -11.87
N ILE A 241 2.29 15.31 -12.28
CA ILE A 241 3.14 15.96 -13.30
C ILE A 241 2.38 16.11 -14.60
N ALA A 242 1.77 15.03 -15.11
CA ALA A 242 1.01 15.03 -16.35
C ALA A 242 -0.17 16.00 -16.32
N CYS A 243 -0.89 16.13 -15.19
CA CYS A 243 -1.96 17.09 -15.03
C CYS A 243 -1.45 18.53 -15.18
N TYR A 244 -0.36 18.90 -14.52
CA TYR A 244 0.23 20.24 -14.64
C TYR A 244 0.70 20.54 -16.06
N GLU A 245 1.26 19.57 -16.78
CA GLU A 245 1.63 19.73 -18.19
C GLU A 245 0.43 20.00 -19.08
N LYS A 246 -0.66 19.25 -18.89
CA LYS A 246 -1.92 19.47 -19.64
C LYS A 246 -2.55 20.81 -19.35
N LEU A 247 -2.38 21.34 -18.15
CA LEU A 247 -2.80 22.69 -17.75
C LEU A 247 -1.84 23.79 -18.22
N ALA A 248 -0.74 23.42 -18.89
CA ALA A 248 0.33 24.30 -19.33
C ALA A 248 1.05 25.03 -18.16
N ASP A 249 0.92 24.53 -16.93
CA ASP A 249 1.67 24.99 -15.76
C ASP A 249 3.03 24.24 -15.67
N PHE A 250 3.91 24.58 -16.60
CA PHE A 250 5.23 23.95 -16.71
C PHE A 250 6.15 24.22 -15.49
N THR A 251 5.87 25.30 -14.75
CA THR A 251 6.61 25.59 -13.51
C THR A 251 6.29 24.57 -12.45
N SER A 252 5.01 24.35 -12.17
CA SER A 252 4.58 23.33 -11.20
C SER A 252 4.94 21.92 -11.66
N ALA A 253 4.78 21.60 -12.96
CA ALA A 253 5.18 20.32 -13.51
C ALA A 253 6.66 20.02 -13.24
N ARG A 254 7.55 21.00 -13.47
CA ARG A 254 9.00 20.88 -13.21
C ARG A 254 9.30 20.66 -11.73
N GLU A 255 8.68 21.43 -10.83
CA GLU A 255 8.88 21.27 -9.38
C GLU A 255 8.44 19.89 -8.90
N LYS A 256 7.33 19.36 -9.46
CA LYS A 256 6.83 18.02 -9.13
C LYS A 256 7.72 16.92 -9.71
N ALA A 257 8.25 17.10 -10.91
CA ALA A 257 9.19 16.17 -11.51
C ALA A 257 10.51 16.11 -10.71
N GLU A 258 11.00 17.25 -10.22
CA GLU A 258 12.17 17.31 -9.35
C GLU A 258 11.91 16.54 -8.03
N ALA A 259 10.82 16.82 -7.34
CA ALA A 259 10.44 16.13 -6.11
C ALA A 259 10.20 14.61 -6.33
N TYR A 260 9.70 14.23 -7.51
CA TYR A 260 9.57 12.82 -7.90
C TYR A 260 10.93 12.16 -8.03
N LEU A 261 11.90 12.80 -8.72
CA LEU A 261 13.23 12.25 -8.96
C LEU A 261 14.10 12.19 -7.69
N GLU A 262 13.81 12.99 -6.67
CA GLU A 262 14.42 12.82 -5.33
C GLU A 262 14.06 11.45 -4.71
N LYS A 263 12.84 10.95 -4.97
CA LYS A 263 12.37 9.65 -4.47
C LYS A 263 12.69 8.48 -5.40
N TYR A 264 12.66 8.71 -6.71
CA TYR A 264 12.79 7.70 -7.76
C TYR A 264 13.86 8.12 -8.78
N PRO A 265 15.14 8.22 -8.36
CA PRO A 265 16.22 8.79 -9.17
C PRO A 265 16.49 8.00 -10.46
N ASP A 266 16.16 6.71 -10.49
CA ASP A 266 16.42 5.82 -11.63
C ASP A 266 15.30 5.80 -12.68
N ASP A 267 14.23 6.61 -12.51
CA ASP A 267 13.13 6.68 -13.48
C ASP A 267 13.54 7.52 -14.69
N THR A 268 14.07 6.84 -15.71
CA THR A 268 14.60 7.47 -16.94
C THR A 268 13.54 8.21 -17.74
N LEU A 269 12.25 7.88 -17.57
CA LEU A 269 11.15 8.53 -18.27
C LEU A 269 10.94 9.93 -17.69
N ILE A 270 10.81 10.03 -16.37
CA ILE A 270 10.66 11.33 -15.70
C ILE A 270 11.96 12.15 -15.73
N GLN A 271 13.15 11.52 -15.77
CA GLN A 271 14.39 12.26 -16.02
C GLN A 271 14.34 13.02 -17.35
N ARG A 272 13.90 12.38 -18.43
CA ARG A 272 13.76 13.02 -19.75
C ARG A 272 12.69 14.12 -19.74
N GLU A 273 11.57 13.87 -19.08
CA GLU A 273 10.51 14.85 -18.94
C GLU A 273 10.98 16.09 -18.16
N TYR A 274 11.71 15.89 -17.07
CA TYR A 274 12.30 16.97 -16.29
C TYR A 274 13.28 17.82 -17.12
N GLU A 275 14.15 17.19 -17.92
CA GLU A 275 15.05 17.93 -18.83
C GLU A 275 14.26 18.74 -19.88
N PHE A 276 13.16 18.20 -20.40
CA PHE A 276 12.26 18.94 -21.28
C PHE A 276 11.63 20.15 -20.58
N LEU A 277 11.11 19.95 -19.37
CA LEU A 277 10.47 21.01 -18.57
C LEU A 277 11.42 22.12 -18.17
N LYS A 278 12.72 21.88 -18.03
CA LYS A 278 13.73 22.92 -17.81
C LYS A 278 13.87 23.92 -18.96
N SER A 279 13.45 23.53 -20.15
CA SER A 279 13.54 24.36 -21.35
C SER A 279 12.28 25.23 -21.60
N ARG A 280 11.25 25.06 -20.75
CA ARG A 280 9.97 25.77 -20.84
C ARG A 280 9.90 26.88 -19.81
#